data_aa810ac649663e6b8ed571c456b85d89
#
_entry.id   aa810ac649663e6b8ed571c456b85d89
#
_cell.length_a   1.000
_cell.length_b   1.000
_cell.length_c   1.000
_cell.angle_alpha   90.00
_cell.angle_beta   90.00
_cell.angle_gamma   90.00
#
_symmetry.space_group_name_H-M   'P 1'
#
loop_
_entity.id
_entity.type
_entity.pdbx_description
1 polymer ?
#
loop_
_entity_poly.entity_id
_entity_poly.type
_entity_poly.pdbx_seq_one_letter_code
_entity_poly.pdbx_strand_id
1 'polypeptide(L)'
;LINNHLESNKLTKEDKVIYEEMIKSPEADKVKNGLRQLIKKLAEASAIRAPQARAIEEEINSSQHKYVIVCGDFNDTPISYVHRIIARNLNDAFTESGKGFGVSYNQNKFFFRIDNILLSKNLKAYNCTVDRSIKESDHYPIWCYISKE
;
A
#
# COMPACT_ATOMS: atom_id res chain seq x y z
N LEU A 1 -10.70 8.80 12.89
CA LEU A 1 -10.12 7.64 12.23
C LEU A 1 -10.78 7.43 10.89
N ILE A 2 -9.98 7.33 9.82
CA ILE A 2 -10.41 6.98 8.46
C ILE A 2 -9.82 5.60 8.16
N ASN A 3 -10.69 4.59 7.97
CA ASN A 3 -10.28 3.26 7.54
C ASN A 3 -10.75 3.05 6.10
N ASN A 4 -9.85 2.59 5.24
CA ASN A 4 -10.15 2.47 3.81
C ASN A 4 -9.61 1.17 3.22
N HIS A 5 -10.23 0.76 2.12
CA HIS A 5 -9.79 -0.33 1.29
C HIS A 5 -10.00 0.10 -0.17
N LEU A 6 -8.91 0.44 -0.85
CA LEU A 6 -8.98 0.94 -2.22
C LEU A 6 -9.09 -0.19 -3.24
N GLU A 7 -9.45 0.16 -4.47
CA GLU A 7 -9.64 -0.80 -5.56
C GLU A 7 -8.43 -1.71 -5.75
N SER A 8 -8.69 -3.01 -5.79
CA SER A 8 -7.68 -4.04 -6.00
C SER A 8 -7.06 -4.01 -7.39
N ASN A 9 -5.82 -4.46 -7.51
CA ASN A 9 -5.12 -4.62 -8.80
C ASN A 9 -5.70 -5.74 -9.67
N LYS A 10 -6.58 -6.60 -9.14
CA LYS A 10 -7.22 -7.74 -9.85
C LYS A 10 -6.21 -8.64 -10.57
N LEU A 11 -5.03 -8.83 -9.97
CA LEU A 11 -3.99 -9.68 -10.54
C LEU A 11 -4.41 -11.15 -10.49
N THR A 12 -4.35 -11.80 -11.65
CA THR A 12 -4.66 -13.22 -11.80
C THR A 12 -3.46 -14.10 -11.45
N LYS A 13 -3.67 -15.41 -11.41
CA LYS A 13 -2.56 -16.36 -11.22
C LYS A 13 -1.56 -16.28 -12.38
N GLU A 14 -2.04 -16.06 -13.60
CA GLU A 14 -1.21 -15.90 -14.80
C GLU A 14 -0.35 -14.64 -14.72
N ASP A 15 -0.88 -13.53 -14.24
CA ASP A 15 -0.11 -12.28 -14.03
C ASP A 15 1.03 -12.51 -13.03
N LYS A 16 0.77 -13.31 -12.00
CA LYS A 16 1.76 -13.66 -10.99
C LYS A 16 2.88 -14.54 -11.54
N VAL A 17 2.55 -15.51 -12.42
CA VAL A 17 3.54 -16.34 -13.12
C VAL A 17 4.40 -15.47 -14.03
N ILE A 18 3.82 -14.54 -14.79
CA ILE A 18 4.56 -13.60 -15.65
C ILE A 18 5.55 -12.77 -14.83
N TYR A 19 5.13 -12.28 -13.66
CA TYR A 19 6.01 -11.54 -12.76
C TYR A 19 7.19 -12.39 -12.26
N GLU A 20 6.95 -13.65 -11.89
CA GLU A 20 8.00 -14.58 -11.49
C GLU A 20 8.98 -14.89 -12.64
N GLU A 21 8.46 -15.12 -13.85
CA GLU A 21 9.28 -15.35 -15.04
C GLU A 21 10.13 -14.13 -15.37
N MET A 22 9.58 -12.92 -15.22
CA MET A 22 10.31 -11.66 -15.40
C MET A 22 11.53 -11.55 -14.48
N ILE A 23 11.37 -11.93 -13.20
CA ILE A 23 12.48 -11.91 -12.24
C ILE A 23 13.58 -12.93 -12.64
N LYS A 24 13.19 -14.10 -13.18
CA LYS A 24 14.10 -15.19 -13.52
C LYS A 24 14.79 -15.04 -14.87
N SER A 25 14.06 -14.50 -15.86
CA SER A 25 14.50 -14.46 -17.28
C SER A 25 13.90 -13.23 -18.00
N PRO A 26 14.36 -12.01 -17.73
CA PRO A 26 13.71 -10.78 -18.18
C PRO A 26 13.77 -10.56 -19.71
N GLU A 27 14.63 -11.28 -20.44
CA GLU A 27 14.88 -11.06 -21.87
C GLU A 27 13.96 -11.89 -22.79
N ALA A 28 13.17 -12.81 -22.27
CA ALA A 28 12.30 -13.65 -23.10
C ALA A 28 11.15 -12.82 -23.73
N ASP A 29 10.88 -12.97 -25.03
CA ASP A 29 9.83 -12.21 -25.73
C ASP A 29 8.43 -12.45 -25.18
N LYS A 30 8.14 -13.66 -24.70
CA LYS A 30 6.89 -13.98 -24.00
C LYS A 30 6.74 -13.15 -22.71
N VAL A 31 7.84 -12.93 -21.98
CA VAL A 31 7.87 -12.12 -20.77
C VAL A 31 7.60 -10.64 -21.10
N LYS A 32 8.15 -10.10 -22.17
CA LYS A 32 7.92 -8.71 -22.59
C LYS A 32 6.44 -8.43 -22.89
N ASN A 33 5.77 -9.35 -23.56
CA ASN A 33 4.34 -9.22 -23.86
C ASN A 33 3.47 -9.33 -22.59
N GLY A 34 3.77 -10.30 -21.73
CA GLY A 34 3.10 -10.43 -20.44
C GLY A 34 3.31 -9.22 -19.53
N LEU A 35 4.52 -8.66 -19.51
CA LEU A 35 4.84 -7.46 -18.75
C LEU A 35 4.01 -6.25 -19.23
N ARG A 36 3.83 -6.06 -20.53
CA ARG A 36 2.97 -4.99 -21.07
C ARG A 36 1.52 -5.12 -20.60
N GLN A 37 0.98 -6.34 -20.56
CA GLN A 37 -0.38 -6.59 -20.07
C GLN A 37 -0.47 -6.33 -18.56
N LEU A 38 0.53 -6.75 -17.78
CA LEU A 38 0.61 -6.50 -16.35
C LEU A 38 0.67 -4.98 -16.05
N ILE A 39 1.53 -4.24 -16.74
CA ILE A 39 1.62 -2.78 -16.61
C ILE A 39 0.29 -2.12 -16.94
N LYS A 40 -0.40 -2.56 -18.01
CA LYS A 40 -1.71 -2.03 -18.38
C LYS A 40 -2.74 -2.24 -17.26
N LYS A 41 -2.83 -3.45 -16.70
CA LYS A 41 -3.74 -3.74 -15.56
C LYS A 41 -3.43 -2.89 -14.34
N LEU A 42 -2.14 -2.73 -14.00
CA LEU A 42 -1.73 -1.88 -12.88
C LEU A 42 -2.08 -0.40 -13.12
N ALA A 43 -1.91 0.09 -14.36
CA ALA A 43 -2.29 1.45 -14.74
C ALA A 43 -3.80 1.68 -14.66
N GLU A 44 -4.61 0.72 -15.14
CA GLU A 44 -6.07 0.76 -15.06
C GLU A 44 -6.55 0.78 -13.60
N ALA A 45 -5.99 -0.09 -12.74
CA ALA A 45 -6.31 -0.10 -11.32
C ALA A 45 -5.89 1.21 -10.63
N SER A 46 -4.71 1.75 -10.97
CA SER A 46 -4.25 3.04 -10.45
C SER A 46 -5.16 4.21 -10.90
N ALA A 47 -5.68 4.17 -12.13
CA ALA A 47 -6.64 5.18 -12.62
C ALA A 47 -7.96 5.16 -11.81
N ILE A 48 -8.41 3.99 -11.37
CA ILE A 48 -9.59 3.85 -10.50
C ILE A 48 -9.27 4.35 -9.08
N ARG A 49 -8.09 4.01 -8.54
CA ARG A 49 -7.67 4.43 -7.19
C ARG A 49 -7.40 5.93 -7.08
N ALA A 50 -6.98 6.59 -8.15
CA ALA A 50 -6.64 8.00 -8.10
C ALA A 50 -7.79 8.91 -7.61
N PRO A 51 -9.04 8.81 -8.12
CA PRO A 51 -10.16 9.55 -7.55
C PRO A 51 -10.52 9.12 -6.13
N GLN A 52 -10.38 7.83 -5.77
CA GLN A 52 -10.59 7.35 -4.41
C GLN A 52 -9.58 8.00 -3.44
N ALA A 53 -8.29 8.07 -3.82
CA ALA A 53 -7.26 8.73 -3.03
C ALA A 53 -7.54 10.23 -2.82
N ARG A 54 -8.06 10.91 -3.84
CA ARG A 54 -8.46 12.34 -3.73
C ARG A 54 -9.64 12.54 -2.79
N ALA A 55 -10.64 11.65 -2.84
CA ALA A 55 -11.76 11.72 -1.91
C ALA A 55 -11.30 11.53 -0.45
N ILE A 56 -10.35 10.63 -0.20
CA ILE A 56 -9.74 10.46 1.12
C ILE A 56 -8.94 11.72 1.51
N GLU A 57 -8.17 12.30 0.60
CA GLU A 57 -7.43 13.55 0.85
C GLU A 57 -8.39 14.71 1.21
N GLU A 58 -9.51 14.83 0.50
CA GLU A 58 -10.55 15.84 0.79
C GLU A 58 -11.15 15.62 2.19
N GLU A 59 -11.45 14.38 2.57
CA GLU A 59 -11.94 14.04 3.91
C GLU A 59 -10.92 14.38 5.00
N ILE A 60 -9.63 14.10 4.76
CA ILE A 60 -8.54 14.46 5.68
C ILE A 60 -8.48 15.99 5.86
N ASN A 61 -8.50 16.74 4.75
CA ASN A 61 -8.35 18.19 4.75
C ASN A 61 -9.56 18.93 5.33
N SER A 62 -10.77 18.37 5.19
CA SER A 62 -12.01 18.92 5.75
C SER A 62 -12.22 18.57 7.22
N SER A 63 -11.45 17.62 7.75
CA SER A 63 -11.59 17.16 9.12
C SER A 63 -11.31 18.28 10.13
N GLN A 64 -12.26 18.52 11.05
CA GLN A 64 -12.11 19.47 12.16
C GLN A 64 -11.42 18.82 13.39
N HIS A 65 -11.05 17.55 13.30
CA HIS A 65 -10.42 16.84 14.39
C HIS A 65 -8.94 17.19 14.52
N LYS A 66 -8.50 17.46 15.74
CA LYS A 66 -7.09 17.75 16.04
C LYS A 66 -6.15 16.60 15.67
N TYR A 67 -6.60 15.36 15.77
CA TYR A 67 -5.84 14.15 15.52
C TYR A 67 -6.53 13.33 14.43
N VAL A 68 -5.81 13.08 13.33
CA VAL A 68 -6.30 12.27 12.22
C VAL A 68 -5.40 11.05 12.07
N ILE A 69 -6.03 9.90 11.97
CA ILE A 69 -5.38 8.62 11.66
C ILE A 69 -6.06 8.05 10.42
N VAL A 70 -5.28 7.70 9.41
CA VAL A 70 -5.75 7.01 8.21
C VAL A 70 -5.08 5.66 8.15
N CYS A 71 -5.85 4.59 8.03
CA CYS A 71 -5.30 3.24 7.92
C CYS A 71 -6.07 2.42 6.89
N GLY A 72 -5.45 1.33 6.45
CA GLY A 72 -6.10 0.35 5.59
C GLY A 72 -5.23 -0.13 4.45
N ASP A 73 -5.83 -0.96 3.60
CA ASP A 73 -5.23 -1.46 2.38
C ASP A 73 -5.40 -0.43 1.24
N PHE A 74 -4.28 0.16 0.83
CA PHE A 74 -4.26 1.10 -0.29
C PHE A 74 -4.16 0.40 -1.65
N ASN A 75 -3.94 -0.91 -1.66
CA ASN A 75 -3.69 -1.72 -2.85
C ASN A 75 -2.58 -1.14 -3.77
N ASP A 76 -1.71 -0.30 -3.19
CA ASP A 76 -0.62 0.37 -3.89
C ASP A 76 0.58 0.58 -2.96
N THR A 77 1.76 0.71 -3.56
CA THR A 77 3.02 0.81 -2.81
C THR A 77 3.25 2.21 -2.24
N PRO A 78 4.13 2.38 -1.22
CA PRO A 78 4.42 3.69 -0.63
C PRO A 78 5.03 4.72 -1.59
N ILE A 79 5.58 4.28 -2.71
CA ILE A 79 6.13 5.17 -3.75
C ILE A 79 5.11 5.57 -4.82
N SER A 80 3.89 5.04 -4.74
CA SER A 80 2.84 5.29 -5.74
C SER A 80 2.27 6.70 -5.68
N TYR A 81 1.59 7.08 -6.76
CA TYR A 81 0.80 8.31 -6.81
C TYR A 81 -0.31 8.33 -5.75
N VAL A 82 -1.01 7.22 -5.59
CA VAL A 82 -2.11 7.03 -4.63
C VAL A 82 -1.65 7.30 -3.21
N HIS A 83 -0.57 6.61 -2.79
CA HIS A 83 -0.01 6.80 -1.45
C HIS A 83 0.44 8.27 -1.23
N ARG A 84 1.11 8.89 -2.21
CA ARG A 84 1.56 10.28 -2.11
C ARG A 84 0.43 11.29 -1.95
N ILE A 85 -0.73 11.05 -2.59
CA ILE A 85 -1.90 11.90 -2.43
C ILE A 85 -2.43 11.81 -1.00
N ILE A 86 -2.70 10.61 -0.51
CA ILE A 86 -3.26 10.40 0.84
C ILE A 86 -2.28 10.87 1.92
N ALA A 87 -0.98 10.58 1.76
CA ALA A 87 0.06 10.90 2.74
C ALA A 87 0.55 12.36 2.69
N ARG A 88 0.07 13.22 1.78
CA ARG A 88 0.64 14.57 1.52
C ARG A 88 0.89 15.38 2.78
N ASN A 89 -0.04 15.40 3.71
CA ASN A 89 0.02 16.17 4.96
C ASN A 89 0.11 15.27 6.21
N LEU A 90 0.40 13.99 6.02
CA LEU A 90 0.48 13.00 7.10
C LEU A 90 1.89 12.41 7.18
N ASN A 91 2.19 11.81 8.30
CA ASN A 91 3.39 11.01 8.52
C ASN A 91 3.05 9.52 8.32
N ASP A 92 3.89 8.80 7.61
CA ASP A 92 3.77 7.34 7.45
C ASP A 92 4.41 6.66 8.66
N ALA A 93 3.60 5.99 9.47
CA ALA A 93 4.03 5.36 10.72
C ALA A 93 5.12 4.30 10.51
N PHE A 94 5.05 3.53 9.42
CA PHE A 94 6.08 2.54 9.11
C PHE A 94 7.38 3.19 8.65
N THR A 95 7.31 4.25 7.86
CA THR A 95 8.50 5.00 7.43
C THR A 95 9.18 5.67 8.62
N GLU A 96 8.43 6.15 9.61
CA GLU A 96 8.99 6.80 10.80
C GLU A 96 9.60 5.81 11.81
N SER A 97 8.97 4.66 12.03
CA SER A 97 9.33 3.81 13.17
C SER A 97 9.39 2.31 12.88
N GLY A 98 9.16 1.92 11.64
CA GLY A 98 9.25 0.52 11.20
C GLY A 98 10.68 0.08 10.87
N LYS A 99 10.85 -1.22 10.66
CA LYS A 99 12.12 -1.83 10.25
C LYS A 99 11.93 -2.70 9.01
N GLY A 100 12.90 -2.63 8.09
CA GLY A 100 12.89 -3.40 6.84
C GLY A 100 11.90 -2.88 5.81
N PHE A 101 11.34 -3.75 4.97
CA PHE A 101 10.46 -3.37 3.86
C PHE A 101 8.97 -3.28 4.22
N GLY A 102 8.58 -3.76 5.39
CA GLY A 102 7.19 -3.71 5.85
C GLY A 102 6.21 -4.50 4.98
N VAL A 103 6.65 -5.59 4.38
CA VAL A 103 5.82 -6.39 3.48
C VAL A 103 4.58 -6.88 4.20
N SER A 104 3.42 -6.35 3.83
CA SER A 104 2.12 -6.73 4.38
C SER A 104 1.38 -7.73 3.47
N TYR A 105 1.55 -7.67 2.17
CA TYR A 105 1.01 -8.64 1.22
C TYR A 105 2.11 -9.60 0.75
N ASN A 106 1.89 -10.92 0.88
CA ASN A 106 2.93 -11.92 0.66
C ASN A 106 2.55 -13.08 -0.27
N GLN A 107 1.51 -12.92 -1.07
CA GLN A 107 1.06 -14.00 -1.95
C GLN A 107 1.90 -14.10 -3.21
N ASN A 108 2.27 -15.36 -3.56
CA ASN A 108 2.91 -15.70 -4.82
C ASN A 108 4.15 -14.83 -5.16
N LYS A 109 5.02 -14.58 -4.17
CA LYS A 109 6.24 -13.77 -4.30
C LYS A 109 6.02 -12.28 -4.64
N PHE A 110 4.79 -11.78 -4.58
CA PHE A 110 4.51 -10.35 -4.55
C PHE A 110 4.72 -9.84 -3.13
N PHE A 111 5.89 -9.30 -2.85
CA PHE A 111 6.27 -8.83 -1.52
C PHE A 111 6.14 -7.31 -1.45
N PHE A 112 4.93 -6.82 -1.21
CA PHE A 112 4.66 -5.38 -1.16
C PHE A 112 4.10 -4.96 0.20
N ARG A 113 4.42 -3.73 0.60
CA ARG A 113 3.68 -3.02 1.65
C ARG A 113 2.56 -2.25 0.96
N ILE A 114 1.33 -2.67 1.17
CA ILE A 114 0.12 -2.03 0.65
C ILE A 114 -0.85 -1.64 1.76
N ASP A 115 -0.64 -2.17 2.96
CA ASP A 115 -1.34 -1.77 4.18
C ASP A 115 -0.54 -0.66 4.87
N ASN A 116 -1.24 0.41 5.25
CA ASN A 116 -0.60 1.63 5.73
C ASN A 116 -1.30 2.17 6.98
N ILE A 117 -0.54 2.88 7.81
CA ILE A 117 -1.02 3.72 8.92
C ILE A 117 -0.38 5.08 8.73
N LEU A 118 -1.20 6.10 8.51
CA LEU A 118 -0.77 7.48 8.32
C LEU A 118 -1.32 8.34 9.47
N LEU A 119 -0.52 9.25 9.97
CA LEU A 119 -0.80 10.03 11.17
C LEU A 119 -0.70 11.53 10.87
N SER A 120 -1.60 12.33 11.44
CA SER A 120 -1.44 13.79 11.44
C SER A 120 -0.14 14.20 12.15
N LYS A 121 0.44 15.35 11.75
CA LYS A 121 1.77 15.83 12.16
C LYS A 121 1.99 15.98 13.67
N ASN A 122 0.91 16.08 14.44
CA ASN A 122 0.89 16.17 15.89
C ASN A 122 0.70 14.83 16.59
N LEU A 123 0.88 13.73 15.85
CA LEU A 123 0.96 12.36 16.35
C LEU A 123 2.30 11.76 15.93
N LYS A 124 2.83 10.91 16.78
CA LYS A 124 4.10 10.20 16.55
C LYS A 124 3.92 8.69 16.67
N ALA A 125 4.47 7.97 15.71
CA ALA A 125 4.48 6.52 15.68
C ALA A 125 5.71 5.93 16.36
N TYR A 126 5.54 4.79 17.01
CA TYR A 126 6.62 4.00 17.62
C TYR A 126 6.44 2.53 17.30
N ASN A 127 7.54 1.85 17.01
CA ASN A 127 7.62 0.40 16.80
C ASN A 127 6.60 -0.12 15.78
N CYS A 128 6.41 0.61 14.66
CA CYS A 128 5.51 0.16 13.62
C CYS A 128 6.02 -1.17 13.04
N THR A 129 5.15 -2.17 13.04
CA THR A 129 5.51 -3.54 12.75
C THR A 129 4.46 -4.20 11.87
N VAL A 130 4.93 -5.00 10.92
CA VAL A 130 4.10 -5.96 10.19
C VAL A 130 4.28 -7.33 10.84
N ASP A 131 3.22 -7.86 11.43
CA ASP A 131 3.28 -9.10 12.20
C ASP A 131 3.14 -10.33 11.29
N ARG A 132 4.26 -10.95 10.99
CA ARG A 132 4.36 -12.14 10.14
C ARG A 132 4.06 -13.44 10.88
N SER A 133 3.78 -13.41 12.17
CA SER A 133 3.38 -14.60 12.93
C SER A 133 1.92 -14.98 12.66
N ILE A 134 1.09 -13.99 12.29
CA ILE A 134 -0.32 -14.15 11.94
C ILE A 134 -0.43 -14.44 10.45
N LYS A 135 -0.94 -15.61 10.07
CA LYS A 135 -0.91 -16.15 8.69
C LYS A 135 -2.29 -16.59 8.17
N GLU A 136 -3.34 -16.20 8.84
CA GLU A 136 -4.72 -16.57 8.53
C GLU A 136 -5.30 -15.81 7.33
N SER A 137 -4.56 -14.81 6.84
CA SER A 137 -4.90 -14.00 5.67
C SER A 137 -3.71 -13.94 4.70
N ASP A 138 -3.96 -13.52 3.47
CA ASP A 138 -2.95 -13.15 2.49
C ASP A 138 -2.31 -11.77 2.79
N HIS A 139 -2.80 -11.06 3.81
CA HIS A 139 -2.15 -9.91 4.40
C HIS A 139 -1.67 -10.20 5.82
N TYR A 140 -0.50 -9.70 6.14
CA TYR A 140 -0.02 -9.62 7.52
C TYR A 140 -0.52 -8.34 8.18
N PRO A 141 -1.02 -8.40 9.43
CA PRO A 141 -1.43 -7.20 10.15
C PRO A 141 -0.30 -6.20 10.32
N ILE A 142 -0.61 -4.92 10.15
CA ILE A 142 0.27 -3.81 10.51
C ILE A 142 -0.26 -3.12 11.76
N TRP A 143 0.63 -2.79 12.69
CA TRP A 143 0.29 -2.08 13.92
C TRP A 143 1.42 -1.18 14.40
N CYS A 144 1.11 -0.18 15.21
CA CYS A 144 2.10 0.69 15.87
C CYS A 144 1.54 1.23 17.20
N TYR A 145 2.43 1.72 18.05
CA TYR A 145 2.05 2.59 19.16
C TYR A 145 2.01 4.03 18.70
N ILE A 146 1.06 4.82 19.20
CA ILE A 146 0.88 6.22 18.83
C ILE A 146 0.86 7.07 20.10
N SER A 147 1.63 8.17 20.11
CA SER A 147 1.54 9.20 21.13
C SER A 147 1.15 10.54 20.53
N LYS A 148 0.63 11.42 21.36
CA LYS A 148 0.46 12.85 21.07
C LYS A 148 1.79 13.58 21.29
N GLU A 149 2.12 14.47 20.38
CA GLU A 149 3.18 15.47 20.56
C GLU A 149 2.65 16.78 21.13
#